data_cc6b047ce2191f7426e2eb0882b61912
#
_entry.id   cc6b047ce2191f7426e2eb0882b61912
#
_cell.length_a   1.000
_cell.length_b   1.000
_cell.length_c   1.000
_cell.angle_alpha   90.00
_cell.angle_beta   90.00
_cell.angle_gamma   90.00
#
_symmetry.space_group_name_H-M   'P 1'
#
loop_
_entity.id
_entity.type
_entity.pdbx_description
1 polymer ?
#
loop_
_entity_poly.entity_id
_entity_poly.type
_entity_poly.pdbx_seq_one_letter_code
_entity_poly.pdbx_strand_id
1 'polypeptide(L)'
;MTNGSVGDLRSRQRYFEGGGRRLFSAAFLLLCAGLPAAAQDAPTVHVYGPGGPGPAMTDCAQTFSARYGVNVTVTAGPTSGWQGAAKSDADVFYSGSENMMTDFVTEFGAQIDQATIDPVYVRVATILVHPGNPLKIKRFLDLTRPGVRVMIVQGSGQTGLWEDIAGRFGDVATIRALRRNIVGFEPDTATAHQVWNSPGAPDAWIALYSEHGAHPSESDAIRLEPGLEIVRDVGLALTVAGERNPVANLFYNFVRSSEGLAIFKRWGWCLRCFPPEGGGE
;
A
#
# COMPACT_ATOMS: atom_id res chain seq x y z
N MET A 1 69.93 40.00 9.01
CA MET A 1 71.10 39.53 9.77
C MET A 1 71.22 38.07 9.50
N THR A 2 72.06 37.78 8.61
CA THR A 2 73.24 36.89 8.56
C THR A 2 72.86 35.43 8.37
N ASN A 3 72.99 34.87 7.11
CA ASN A 3 74.24 34.31 6.54
C ASN A 3 74.62 33.01 7.25
N GLY A 4 74.85 31.92 6.60
CA GLY A 4 75.60 31.49 5.45
C GLY A 4 75.70 29.97 5.56
N SER A 5 75.94 29.33 4.59
CA SER A 5 77.04 29.03 3.66
C SER A 5 77.20 27.49 3.56
N VAL A 6 76.91 26.92 2.42
CA VAL A 6 77.80 26.31 1.42
C VAL A 6 78.90 25.37 1.95
N GLY A 7 78.98 24.22 1.42
CA GLY A 7 80.05 23.22 1.52
C GLY A 7 79.92 22.02 0.60
N ASP A 8 80.40 22.23 -0.61
CA ASP A 8 80.68 21.26 -1.67
C ASP A 8 81.95 20.47 -1.31
N LEU A 9 82.02 19.21 -1.81
CA LEU A 9 83.23 18.61 -2.39
C LEU A 9 83.10 17.05 -2.60
N ARG A 10 82.81 16.70 -3.83
CA ARG A 10 83.61 15.87 -4.76
C ARG A 10 84.32 14.62 -4.26
N SER A 11 84.03 13.57 -5.01
CA SER A 11 84.86 12.56 -5.69
C SER A 11 85.52 11.48 -4.86
N ARG A 12 85.18 10.22 -5.26
CA ARG A 12 86.17 9.29 -5.88
C ARG A 12 85.50 8.06 -6.38
N GLN A 13 85.59 7.85 -7.71
CA GLN A 13 85.46 6.60 -8.42
C GLN A 13 86.50 5.56 -7.96
N ARG A 14 86.07 4.28 -7.79
CA ARG A 14 86.93 3.12 -8.09
C ARG A 14 86.04 2.00 -8.64
N TYR A 15 86.38 1.59 -9.82
CA TYR A 15 85.99 0.36 -10.52
C TYR A 15 86.49 -0.86 -9.74
N PHE A 16 85.64 -1.93 -9.72
CA PHE A 16 86.11 -3.30 -9.75
C PHE A 16 85.06 -4.13 -10.48
N GLU A 17 85.55 -4.83 -11.50
CA GLU A 17 84.87 -5.82 -12.36
C GLU A 17 84.69 -7.16 -11.63
N GLY A 18 83.68 -7.91 -12.06
CA GLY A 18 83.73 -9.33 -12.14
C GLY A 18 82.76 -10.16 -11.36
N GLY A 19 81.91 -10.91 -12.08
CA GLY A 19 81.32 -12.10 -11.52
C GLY A 19 79.79 -12.25 -11.75
N GLY A 20 79.45 -12.80 -12.89
CA GLY A 20 78.09 -13.22 -13.20
C GLY A 20 77.50 -14.22 -12.24
N ARG A 21 76.22 -14.08 -11.96
CA ARG A 21 75.36 -15.23 -11.54
C ARG A 21 73.87 -14.86 -11.62
N ARG A 22 73.25 -15.46 -12.61
CA ARG A 22 71.88 -16.00 -12.62
C ARG A 22 70.76 -15.16 -12.01
N LEU A 23 69.97 -14.60 -12.91
CA LEU A 23 68.61 -14.12 -12.72
C LEU A 23 67.71 -15.23 -12.18
N PHE A 24 67.23 -15.10 -10.96
CA PHE A 24 66.01 -15.76 -10.52
C PHE A 24 64.93 -14.68 -10.50
N SER A 25 64.12 -14.65 -11.57
CA SER A 25 62.83 -13.95 -11.59
C SER A 25 61.85 -14.66 -10.67
N ALA A 26 61.69 -14.18 -9.45
CA ALA A 26 60.57 -14.56 -8.61
C ALA A 26 59.34 -13.82 -9.11
N ALA A 27 58.51 -14.47 -9.91
CA ALA A 27 57.17 -14.01 -10.25
C ALA A 27 56.32 -14.08 -8.98
N PHE A 28 56.06 -12.93 -8.39
CA PHE A 28 55.09 -12.77 -7.29
C PHE A 28 53.68 -12.80 -7.91
N LEU A 29 53.08 -13.99 -8.01
CA LEU A 29 51.66 -14.15 -8.34
C LEU A 29 50.86 -13.60 -7.15
N LEU A 30 50.36 -12.35 -7.27
CA LEU A 30 49.32 -11.86 -6.41
C LEU A 30 48.05 -12.66 -6.69
N LEU A 31 47.82 -13.69 -5.87
CA LEU A 31 46.53 -14.36 -5.79
C LEU A 31 45.55 -13.40 -5.12
N CYS A 32 44.86 -12.57 -5.92
CA CYS A 32 43.66 -11.88 -5.46
C CYS A 32 42.58 -12.92 -5.19
N ALA A 33 42.60 -13.52 -4.00
CA ALA A 33 41.47 -14.26 -3.48
C ALA A 33 40.33 -13.26 -3.33
N GLY A 34 39.46 -13.17 -4.36
CA GLY A 34 38.19 -12.50 -4.26
C GLY A 34 37.39 -13.17 -3.13
N LEU A 35 37.33 -12.52 -1.98
CA LEU A 35 36.35 -12.88 -0.96
C LEU A 35 34.97 -12.83 -1.64
N PRO A 36 34.15 -13.90 -1.53
CA PRO A 36 32.78 -13.80 -1.97
C PRO A 36 32.17 -12.65 -1.18
N ALA A 37 31.73 -11.59 -1.88
CA ALA A 37 30.86 -10.60 -1.28
C ALA A 37 29.67 -11.41 -0.74
N ALA A 38 29.55 -11.49 0.57
CA ALA A 38 28.33 -12.00 1.17
C ALA A 38 27.21 -11.20 0.53
N ALA A 39 26.32 -11.90 -0.18
CA ALA A 39 25.09 -11.27 -0.67
C ALA A 39 24.38 -10.75 0.58
N GLN A 40 24.51 -9.45 0.85
CA GLN A 40 23.69 -8.81 1.85
C GLN A 40 22.26 -8.95 1.34
N ASP A 41 21.42 -9.61 2.12
CA ASP A 41 19.99 -9.67 1.81
C ASP A 41 19.52 -8.25 1.54
N ALA A 42 18.84 -8.06 0.41
CA ALA A 42 18.33 -6.76 0.04
C ALA A 42 17.46 -6.23 1.19
N PRO A 43 17.61 -4.95 1.58
CA PRO A 43 16.82 -4.39 2.66
C PRO A 43 15.34 -4.61 2.37
N THR A 44 14.63 -5.17 3.35
CA THR A 44 13.20 -5.46 3.25
C THR A 44 12.41 -4.37 3.96
N VAL A 45 11.33 -3.91 3.32
CA VAL A 45 10.33 -3.02 3.92
C VAL A 45 9.06 -3.83 4.16
N HIS A 46 8.57 -3.82 5.39
CA HIS A 46 7.36 -4.54 5.80
C HIS A 46 6.17 -3.59 5.87
N VAL A 47 5.16 -3.86 5.05
CA VAL A 47 3.96 -3.03 4.87
C VAL A 47 2.73 -3.83 5.27
N TYR A 48 1.91 -3.29 6.18
CA TYR A 48 0.75 -3.98 6.73
C TYR A 48 -0.53 -3.16 6.55
N GLY A 49 -1.64 -3.83 6.23
CA GLY A 49 -2.92 -3.17 6.13
C GLY A 49 -4.08 -4.06 5.68
N PRO A 50 -5.26 -3.48 5.44
CA PRO A 50 -6.45 -4.22 5.04
C PRO A 50 -6.42 -4.74 3.60
N GLY A 51 -7.28 -5.73 3.30
CA GLY A 51 -7.38 -6.33 1.97
C GLY A 51 -7.84 -5.37 0.87
N GLY A 52 -8.73 -4.41 1.16
CA GLY A 52 -9.31 -3.55 0.13
C GLY A 52 -8.30 -2.72 -0.68
N PRO A 53 -7.37 -1.96 -0.05
CA PRO A 53 -6.27 -1.29 -0.77
C PRO A 53 -5.13 -2.23 -1.17
N GLY A 54 -5.12 -3.46 -0.68
CA GLY A 54 -4.03 -4.44 -0.83
C GLY A 54 -3.53 -4.62 -2.27
N PRO A 55 -4.40 -4.83 -3.28
CA PRO A 55 -3.97 -4.97 -4.66
C PRO A 55 -3.17 -3.78 -5.19
N ALA A 56 -3.65 -2.55 -4.95
CA ALA A 56 -2.94 -1.32 -5.36
C ALA A 56 -1.61 -1.16 -4.62
N MET A 57 -1.58 -1.47 -3.32
CA MET A 57 -0.38 -1.40 -2.50
C MET A 57 0.67 -2.43 -2.95
N THR A 58 0.23 -3.65 -3.29
CA THR A 58 1.10 -4.71 -3.82
C THR A 58 1.71 -4.31 -5.17
N ASP A 59 0.93 -3.69 -6.05
CA ASP A 59 1.41 -3.20 -7.33
C ASP A 59 2.44 -2.05 -7.15
N CYS A 60 2.21 -1.15 -6.18
CA CYS A 60 3.21 -0.16 -5.77
C CYS A 60 4.49 -0.82 -5.26
N ALA A 61 4.37 -1.84 -4.40
CA ALA A 61 5.52 -2.56 -3.85
C ALA A 61 6.33 -3.26 -4.94
N GLN A 62 5.68 -3.94 -5.88
CA GLN A 62 6.32 -4.60 -7.01
C GLN A 62 7.05 -3.61 -7.91
N THR A 63 6.39 -2.50 -8.26
CA THR A 63 6.97 -1.44 -9.11
C THR A 63 8.19 -0.81 -8.43
N PHE A 64 8.10 -0.52 -7.14
CA PHE A 64 9.19 0.03 -6.35
C PHE A 64 10.36 -0.94 -6.22
N SER A 65 10.08 -2.21 -5.89
CA SER A 65 11.08 -3.26 -5.76
C SER A 65 11.88 -3.47 -7.06
N ALA A 66 11.17 -3.52 -8.19
CA ALA A 66 11.79 -3.67 -9.50
C ALA A 66 12.72 -2.48 -9.86
N ARG A 67 12.35 -1.26 -9.44
CA ARG A 67 13.14 -0.06 -9.71
C ARG A 67 14.37 0.09 -8.85
N TYR A 68 14.24 -0.18 -7.56
CA TYR A 68 15.27 0.15 -6.57
C TYR A 68 16.09 -1.05 -6.10
N GLY A 69 15.77 -2.27 -6.57
CA GLY A 69 16.49 -3.49 -6.17
C GLY A 69 16.34 -3.83 -4.69
N VAL A 70 15.23 -3.45 -4.08
CA VAL A 70 14.90 -3.69 -2.67
C VAL A 70 13.69 -4.60 -2.56
N ASN A 71 13.50 -5.23 -1.41
CA ASN A 71 12.33 -6.06 -1.17
C ASN A 71 11.27 -5.26 -0.39
N VAL A 72 10.03 -5.21 -0.90
CA VAL A 72 8.88 -4.65 -0.18
C VAL A 72 7.83 -5.74 -0.06
N THR A 73 7.54 -6.14 1.17
CA THR A 73 6.55 -7.16 1.47
C THR A 73 5.26 -6.51 1.94
N VAL A 74 4.17 -6.75 1.24
CA VAL A 74 2.82 -6.28 1.62
C VAL A 74 2.04 -7.43 2.23
N THR A 75 1.66 -7.30 3.50
CA THR A 75 0.77 -8.22 4.19
C THR A 75 -0.60 -7.59 4.32
N ALA A 76 -1.55 -8.07 3.53
CA ALA A 76 -2.90 -7.55 3.43
C ALA A 76 -3.93 -8.51 4.04
N GLY A 77 -4.95 -7.98 4.69
CA GLY A 77 -6.04 -8.78 5.25
C GLY A 77 -6.59 -8.23 6.57
N PRO A 78 -7.38 -9.03 7.29
CA PRO A 78 -7.88 -8.66 8.61
C PRO A 78 -6.73 -8.40 9.60
N THR A 79 -6.85 -7.34 10.40
CA THR A 79 -5.82 -6.94 11.38
C THR A 79 -5.41 -8.07 12.31
N SER A 80 -6.37 -8.89 12.75
CA SER A 80 -6.11 -10.06 13.60
C SER A 80 -5.16 -11.10 12.99
N GLY A 81 -5.06 -11.14 11.66
CA GLY A 81 -4.19 -12.09 10.95
C GLY A 81 -2.72 -11.68 10.92
N TRP A 82 -2.42 -10.39 11.05
CA TRP A 82 -1.06 -9.88 10.89
C TRP A 82 -0.57 -8.99 12.04
N GLN A 83 -1.44 -8.57 12.97
CA GLN A 83 -1.06 -7.63 14.05
C GLN A 83 0.13 -8.12 14.89
N GLY A 84 0.27 -9.42 15.11
CA GLY A 84 1.38 -9.99 15.88
C GLY A 84 2.73 -9.79 15.20
N ALA A 85 2.80 -10.02 13.88
CA ALA A 85 4.00 -9.78 13.08
C ALA A 85 4.30 -8.28 12.98
N ALA A 86 3.28 -7.47 12.72
CA ALA A 86 3.43 -6.02 12.57
C ALA A 86 3.98 -5.35 13.83
N LYS A 87 3.66 -5.85 15.04
CA LYS A 87 4.25 -5.36 16.29
C LYS A 87 5.77 -5.56 16.36
N SER A 88 6.31 -6.48 15.58
CA SER A 88 7.73 -6.82 15.58
C SER A 88 8.53 -6.12 14.48
N ASP A 89 7.95 -5.95 13.28
CA ASP A 89 8.73 -5.61 12.10
C ASP A 89 8.08 -4.61 11.13
N ALA A 90 6.90 -4.05 11.46
CA ALA A 90 6.26 -3.10 10.56
C ALA A 90 7.10 -1.84 10.35
N ASP A 91 7.32 -1.48 9.09
CA ASP A 91 7.86 -0.18 8.67
C ASP A 91 6.74 0.80 8.29
N VAL A 92 5.72 0.30 7.59
CA VAL A 92 4.61 1.10 7.06
C VAL A 92 3.28 0.43 7.36
N PHE A 93 2.33 1.20 7.86
CA PHE A 93 0.92 0.84 7.89
C PHE A 93 0.16 1.56 6.78
N TYR A 94 -0.85 0.89 6.22
CA TYR A 94 -1.86 1.54 5.41
C TYR A 94 -3.26 1.15 5.88
N SER A 95 -4.18 2.11 5.88
CA SER A 95 -5.58 1.90 6.30
C SER A 95 -6.52 1.81 5.09
N GLY A 96 -7.79 1.56 5.33
CA GLY A 96 -8.85 1.62 4.33
C GLY A 96 -9.90 2.69 4.65
N SER A 97 -9.68 3.44 5.73
CA SER A 97 -10.45 4.62 6.15
C SER A 97 -9.77 5.29 7.34
N GLU A 98 -10.12 6.55 7.64
CA GLU A 98 -9.65 7.26 8.83
C GLU A 98 -10.08 6.58 10.14
N ASN A 99 -11.29 5.99 10.20
CA ASN A 99 -11.70 5.21 11.37
C ASN A 99 -10.72 4.05 11.62
N MET A 100 -10.33 3.33 10.56
CA MET A 100 -9.37 2.23 10.68
C MET A 100 -7.97 2.73 11.07
N MET A 101 -7.53 3.89 10.58
CA MET A 101 -6.26 4.49 11.01
C MET A 101 -6.30 4.85 12.49
N THR A 102 -7.43 5.36 13.00
CA THR A 102 -7.65 5.62 14.43
C THR A 102 -7.58 4.33 15.24
N ASP A 103 -8.16 3.23 14.75
CA ASP A 103 -8.06 1.92 15.38
C ASP A 103 -6.60 1.44 15.41
N PHE A 104 -5.82 1.66 14.35
CA PHE A 104 -4.39 1.33 14.32
C PHE A 104 -3.59 2.16 15.34
N VAL A 105 -3.86 3.45 15.47
CA VAL A 105 -3.25 4.30 16.51
C VAL A 105 -3.57 3.76 17.91
N THR A 106 -4.78 3.27 18.10
CA THR A 106 -5.18 2.67 19.38
C THR A 106 -4.46 1.33 19.64
N GLU A 107 -4.37 0.45 18.63
CA GLU A 107 -3.79 -0.89 18.75
C GLU A 107 -2.26 -0.88 18.83
N PHE A 108 -1.61 -0.07 17.99
CA PHE A 108 -0.16 -0.04 17.84
C PHE A 108 0.52 1.10 18.62
N GLY A 109 -0.25 2.08 19.09
CA GLY A 109 0.18 3.10 20.03
C GLY A 109 1.45 3.84 19.62
N ALA A 110 2.47 3.79 20.48
CA ALA A 110 3.75 4.47 20.25
C ALA A 110 4.60 3.86 19.11
N GLN A 111 4.17 2.76 18.50
CA GLN A 111 4.86 2.20 17.33
C GLN A 111 4.61 3.06 16.08
N ILE A 112 3.44 3.70 15.97
CA ILE A 112 3.12 4.59 14.85
C ILE A 112 3.68 5.99 15.11
N ASP A 113 4.44 6.52 14.16
CA ASP A 113 4.71 7.94 14.12
C ASP A 113 3.49 8.70 13.58
N GLN A 114 2.68 9.22 14.51
CA GLN A 114 1.43 9.89 14.18
C GLN A 114 1.61 11.16 13.33
N ALA A 115 2.81 11.77 13.32
CA ALA A 115 3.09 12.91 12.47
C ALA A 115 3.19 12.55 10.98
N THR A 116 3.34 11.26 10.67
CA THR A 116 3.41 10.73 9.31
C THR A 116 2.06 10.24 8.78
N ILE A 117 1.00 10.26 9.57
CA ILE A 117 -0.33 9.86 9.12
C ILE A 117 -0.78 10.80 8.00
N ASP A 118 -1.04 10.23 6.83
CA ASP A 118 -1.42 11.00 5.64
C ASP A 118 -2.48 10.27 4.81
N PRO A 119 -3.72 10.80 4.70
CA PRO A 119 -4.71 10.35 3.73
C PRO A 119 -4.22 10.62 2.31
N VAL A 120 -4.07 9.57 1.49
CA VAL A 120 -3.37 9.68 0.20
C VAL A 120 -4.34 9.71 -0.97
N TYR A 121 -5.26 8.77 -1.03
CA TYR A 121 -6.24 8.61 -2.10
C TYR A 121 -7.60 8.27 -1.52
N VAL A 122 -8.65 8.53 -2.30
CA VAL A 122 -10.02 8.22 -1.89
C VAL A 122 -10.69 7.29 -2.90
N ARG A 123 -11.71 6.59 -2.44
CA ARG A 123 -12.62 5.77 -3.24
C ARG A 123 -14.05 6.03 -2.81
N VAL A 124 -14.98 5.83 -3.74
CA VAL A 124 -16.41 6.12 -3.49
C VAL A 124 -17.17 4.87 -3.12
N ALA A 125 -18.19 5.03 -2.30
CA ALA A 125 -19.19 4.01 -2.08
C ALA A 125 -20.00 3.74 -3.36
N THR A 126 -20.35 2.48 -3.60
CA THR A 126 -21.11 2.04 -4.77
C THR A 126 -21.99 0.87 -4.40
N ILE A 127 -22.95 0.57 -5.25
CA ILE A 127 -23.70 -0.68 -5.19
C ILE A 127 -23.17 -1.57 -6.29
N LEU A 128 -22.62 -2.73 -5.94
CA LEU A 128 -22.27 -3.75 -6.90
C LEU A 128 -23.47 -4.68 -7.12
N VAL A 129 -23.71 -5.01 -8.38
CA VAL A 129 -24.74 -5.96 -8.81
C VAL A 129 -24.11 -6.98 -9.74
N HIS A 130 -24.70 -8.16 -9.87
CA HIS A 130 -24.22 -9.15 -10.84
C HIS A 130 -24.27 -8.60 -12.28
N PRO A 131 -23.36 -9.05 -13.17
CA PRO A 131 -23.29 -8.58 -14.54
C PRO A 131 -24.66 -8.61 -15.24
N GLY A 132 -24.99 -7.49 -15.92
CA GLY A 132 -26.29 -7.28 -16.57
C GLY A 132 -27.40 -6.84 -15.64
N ASN A 133 -27.13 -6.65 -14.33
CA ASN A 133 -28.07 -6.11 -13.35
C ASN A 133 -29.47 -6.77 -13.40
N PRO A 134 -29.58 -8.07 -13.07
CA PRO A 134 -30.81 -8.84 -13.26
C PRO A 134 -32.04 -8.24 -12.56
N LEU A 135 -31.87 -7.63 -11.38
CA LEU A 135 -32.95 -7.02 -10.60
C LEU A 135 -33.18 -5.54 -10.94
N LYS A 136 -32.48 -4.99 -11.94
CA LYS A 136 -32.61 -3.61 -12.40
C LYS A 136 -32.51 -2.60 -11.24
N ILE A 137 -31.53 -2.79 -10.37
CA ILE A 137 -31.18 -1.88 -9.28
C ILE A 137 -30.54 -0.64 -9.90
N LYS A 138 -31.10 0.55 -9.69
CA LYS A 138 -30.65 1.80 -10.28
C LYS A 138 -30.26 2.84 -9.24
N ARG A 139 -30.73 2.69 -8.02
CA ARG A 139 -30.56 3.63 -6.91
C ARG A 139 -30.57 2.92 -5.57
N PHE A 140 -30.12 3.62 -4.53
CA PHE A 140 -30.02 3.04 -3.20
C PHE A 140 -31.34 2.49 -2.64
N LEU A 141 -32.46 3.22 -2.85
CA LEU A 141 -33.77 2.76 -2.38
C LEU A 141 -34.24 1.46 -3.03
N ASP A 142 -33.72 1.08 -4.18
CA ASP A 142 -34.06 -0.21 -4.79
C ASP A 142 -33.60 -1.39 -3.93
N LEU A 143 -32.58 -1.18 -3.08
CA LEU A 143 -32.10 -2.19 -2.13
C LEU A 143 -33.10 -2.46 -0.99
N THR A 144 -34.07 -1.58 -0.78
CA THR A 144 -35.11 -1.72 0.25
C THR A 144 -36.35 -2.49 -0.23
N ARG A 145 -36.41 -2.84 -1.53
CA ARG A 145 -37.53 -3.62 -2.09
C ARG A 145 -37.58 -5.00 -1.43
N PRO A 146 -38.79 -5.50 -1.07
CA PRO A 146 -38.93 -6.84 -0.51
C PRO A 146 -38.27 -7.90 -1.40
N GLY A 147 -37.50 -8.81 -0.80
CA GLY A 147 -36.87 -9.93 -1.48
C GLY A 147 -35.52 -9.63 -2.11
N VAL A 148 -35.05 -8.36 -2.16
CA VAL A 148 -33.67 -8.04 -2.55
C VAL A 148 -32.73 -8.48 -1.43
N ARG A 149 -31.69 -9.21 -1.79
CA ARG A 149 -30.70 -9.76 -0.85
C ARG A 149 -29.41 -8.94 -0.94
N VAL A 150 -29.06 -8.26 0.14
CA VAL A 150 -27.92 -7.33 0.18
C VAL A 150 -26.82 -7.90 1.05
N MET A 151 -25.58 -7.83 0.57
CA MET A 151 -24.36 -8.12 1.32
C MET A 151 -23.64 -6.81 1.68
N ILE A 152 -22.99 -6.80 2.82
CA ILE A 152 -22.09 -5.72 3.27
C ILE A 152 -20.80 -6.31 3.84
N VAL A 153 -19.76 -5.47 3.98
CA VAL A 153 -18.51 -5.81 4.64
C VAL A 153 -18.38 -5.01 5.93
N GLN A 154 -18.00 -5.67 7.02
CA GLN A 154 -17.76 -5.05 8.34
C GLN A 154 -16.27 -4.85 8.63
N GLY A 155 -15.43 -4.81 7.62
CA GLY A 155 -13.98 -4.60 7.71
C GLY A 155 -13.44 -3.81 6.53
N SER A 156 -12.12 -3.81 6.34
CA SER A 156 -11.45 -3.21 5.17
C SER A 156 -11.80 -1.72 4.94
N GLY A 157 -12.12 -0.97 6.01
CA GLY A 157 -12.54 0.44 5.92
C GLY A 157 -14.00 0.64 5.54
N GLN A 158 -14.84 -0.40 5.55
CA GLN A 158 -16.26 -0.36 5.17
C GLN A 158 -17.22 -0.43 6.36
N THR A 159 -16.71 -0.52 7.59
CA THR A 159 -17.53 -0.56 8.80
C THR A 159 -18.46 0.65 8.85
N GLY A 160 -19.76 0.41 9.06
CA GLY A 160 -20.79 1.46 9.12
C GLY A 160 -21.21 2.04 7.76
N LEU A 161 -20.56 1.69 6.65
CA LEU A 161 -20.79 2.32 5.35
C LEU A 161 -22.27 2.30 4.92
N TRP A 162 -22.95 1.16 5.05
CA TRP A 162 -24.35 1.02 4.69
C TRP A 162 -25.28 1.89 5.54
N GLU A 163 -24.97 2.04 6.83
CA GLU A 163 -25.74 2.85 7.78
C GLU A 163 -25.53 4.33 7.53
N ASP A 164 -24.28 4.74 7.23
CA ASP A 164 -23.93 6.12 6.85
C ASP A 164 -24.73 6.56 5.63
N ILE A 165 -24.91 5.67 4.62
CA ILE A 165 -25.69 5.98 3.41
C ILE A 165 -27.19 6.00 3.76
N ALA A 166 -27.70 4.97 4.42
CA ALA A 166 -29.12 4.87 4.78
C ALA A 166 -29.57 5.99 5.72
N GLY A 167 -28.70 6.42 6.63
CA GLY A 167 -28.97 7.50 7.58
C GLY A 167 -29.18 8.86 6.92
N ARG A 168 -28.65 9.07 5.70
CA ARG A 168 -28.85 10.33 4.96
C ARG A 168 -30.30 10.58 4.54
N PHE A 169 -31.14 9.56 4.50
CA PHE A 169 -32.56 9.72 4.29
C PHE A 169 -33.29 10.35 5.50
N GLY A 170 -32.66 10.35 6.68
CA GLY A 170 -33.19 10.97 7.89
C GLY A 170 -34.41 10.26 8.49
N ASP A 171 -34.68 9.02 8.08
CA ASP A 171 -35.84 8.27 8.58
C ASP A 171 -35.47 6.82 8.96
N VAL A 172 -36.10 6.32 10.01
CA VAL A 172 -35.90 4.98 10.53
C VAL A 172 -36.51 3.90 9.63
N ALA A 173 -37.48 4.24 8.80
CA ALA A 173 -38.17 3.27 7.94
C ALA A 173 -37.24 2.76 6.84
N THR A 174 -36.43 3.64 6.25
CA THR A 174 -35.40 3.29 5.26
C THR A 174 -34.34 2.39 5.88
N ILE A 175 -33.80 2.74 7.07
CA ILE A 175 -32.83 1.90 7.77
C ILE A 175 -33.39 0.52 8.07
N ARG A 176 -34.63 0.45 8.58
CA ARG A 176 -35.31 -0.84 8.87
C ARG A 176 -35.56 -1.65 7.60
N ALA A 177 -35.94 -1.01 6.50
CA ALA A 177 -36.21 -1.70 5.25
C ALA A 177 -34.93 -2.30 4.68
N LEU A 178 -33.84 -1.55 4.64
CA LEU A 178 -32.54 -2.06 4.21
C LEU A 178 -32.04 -3.16 5.15
N ARG A 179 -32.08 -2.95 6.47
CA ARG A 179 -31.63 -3.94 7.46
C ARG A 179 -32.27 -5.31 7.29
N ARG A 180 -33.56 -5.35 6.91
CA ARG A 180 -34.28 -6.64 6.64
C ARG A 180 -33.75 -7.37 5.40
N ASN A 181 -33.19 -6.64 4.46
CA ASN A 181 -32.67 -7.16 3.21
C ASN A 181 -31.18 -7.54 3.28
N ILE A 182 -30.46 -7.11 4.33
CA ILE A 182 -29.07 -7.53 4.51
C ILE A 182 -29.04 -8.99 4.96
N VAL A 183 -28.45 -9.83 4.12
CA VAL A 183 -28.34 -11.27 4.32
C VAL A 183 -26.93 -11.74 4.68
N GLY A 184 -25.91 -10.89 4.48
CA GLY A 184 -24.51 -11.17 4.79
C GLY A 184 -23.81 -9.96 5.38
N PHE A 185 -23.02 -10.20 6.43
CA PHE A 185 -22.12 -9.25 7.08
C PHE A 185 -20.72 -9.86 7.04
N GLU A 186 -20.04 -9.66 5.93
CA GLU A 186 -18.74 -10.31 5.72
C GLU A 186 -17.62 -9.61 6.50
N PRO A 187 -16.71 -10.35 7.12
CA PRO A 187 -15.66 -9.75 7.97
C PRO A 187 -14.61 -8.97 7.18
N ASP A 188 -14.43 -9.32 5.91
CA ASP A 188 -13.43 -8.74 5.02
C ASP A 188 -13.80 -8.91 3.54
N THR A 189 -13.06 -8.20 2.66
CA THR A 189 -13.32 -8.24 1.21
C THR A 189 -13.02 -9.59 0.56
N ALA A 190 -12.04 -10.34 1.06
CA ALA A 190 -11.71 -11.65 0.49
C ALA A 190 -12.86 -12.64 0.72
N THR A 191 -13.42 -12.66 1.93
CA THR A 191 -14.62 -13.45 2.27
C THR A 191 -15.82 -12.99 1.44
N ALA A 192 -16.01 -11.67 1.30
CA ALA A 192 -17.10 -11.11 0.49
C ALA A 192 -17.03 -11.57 -0.98
N HIS A 193 -15.84 -11.57 -1.61
CA HIS A 193 -15.68 -12.09 -2.97
C HIS A 193 -15.98 -13.59 -3.08
N GLN A 194 -15.64 -14.40 -2.07
CA GLN A 194 -15.99 -15.82 -2.05
C GLN A 194 -17.51 -16.00 -2.01
N VAL A 195 -18.21 -15.24 -1.14
CA VAL A 195 -19.67 -15.27 -1.04
C VAL A 195 -20.33 -14.76 -2.32
N TRP A 196 -19.80 -13.66 -2.89
CA TRP A 196 -20.30 -13.06 -4.13
C TRP A 196 -20.26 -14.01 -5.33
N ASN A 197 -19.23 -14.83 -5.41
CA ASN A 197 -19.03 -15.80 -6.50
C ASN A 197 -19.58 -17.20 -6.19
N SER A 198 -20.32 -17.38 -5.09
CA SER A 198 -20.89 -18.67 -4.69
C SER A 198 -22.30 -18.90 -5.24
N PRO A 199 -22.75 -20.15 -5.35
CA PRO A 199 -24.17 -20.46 -5.64
C PRO A 199 -25.08 -19.84 -4.57
N GLY A 200 -26.12 -19.12 -5.02
CA GLY A 200 -27.05 -18.43 -4.14
C GLY A 200 -26.49 -17.12 -3.54
N ALA A 201 -25.53 -16.53 -4.21
CA ALA A 201 -24.98 -15.22 -3.84
C ALA A 201 -26.05 -14.16 -3.59
N PRO A 202 -25.76 -13.12 -2.79
CA PRO A 202 -26.62 -11.94 -2.65
C PRO A 202 -26.84 -11.23 -4.00
N ASP A 203 -27.94 -10.49 -4.13
CA ASP A 203 -28.28 -9.79 -5.38
C ASP A 203 -27.52 -8.47 -5.56
N ALA A 204 -27.10 -7.88 -4.44
CA ALA A 204 -26.36 -6.62 -4.41
C ALA A 204 -25.35 -6.61 -3.24
N TRP A 205 -24.29 -5.86 -3.44
CA TRP A 205 -23.25 -5.62 -2.43
C TRP A 205 -23.02 -4.11 -2.28
N ILE A 206 -23.26 -3.56 -1.09
CA ILE A 206 -22.86 -2.19 -0.78
C ILE A 206 -21.35 -2.23 -0.49
N ALA A 207 -20.57 -1.64 -1.36
CA ALA A 207 -19.10 -1.73 -1.38
C ALA A 207 -18.44 -0.39 -1.69
N LEU A 208 -17.14 -0.40 -1.79
CA LEU A 208 -16.34 0.70 -2.34
C LEU A 208 -15.93 0.36 -3.78
N TYR A 209 -15.88 1.35 -4.65
CA TYR A 209 -15.65 1.17 -6.10
C TYR A 209 -14.36 0.41 -6.43
N SER A 210 -13.36 0.45 -5.56
CA SER A 210 -12.12 -0.32 -5.72
C SER A 210 -12.34 -1.83 -5.81
N GLU A 211 -13.43 -2.37 -5.24
CA GLU A 211 -13.75 -3.80 -5.35
C GLU A 211 -14.13 -4.14 -6.81
N HIS A 212 -14.95 -3.30 -7.45
CA HIS A 212 -15.21 -3.41 -8.89
C HIS A 212 -13.93 -3.18 -9.72
N GLY A 213 -13.13 -2.18 -9.36
CA GLY A 213 -11.87 -1.88 -10.05
C GLY A 213 -10.89 -3.05 -10.04
N ALA A 214 -10.86 -3.81 -8.95
CA ALA A 214 -10.04 -5.03 -8.83
C ALA A 214 -10.61 -6.22 -9.61
N HIS A 215 -11.95 -6.32 -9.73
CA HIS A 215 -12.65 -7.47 -10.32
C HIS A 215 -13.77 -7.00 -11.28
N PRO A 216 -13.42 -6.31 -12.38
CA PRO A 216 -14.43 -5.65 -13.23
C PRO A 216 -15.38 -6.62 -13.95
N SER A 217 -15.02 -7.87 -14.10
CA SER A 217 -15.88 -8.89 -14.72
C SER A 217 -16.89 -9.52 -13.77
N GLU A 218 -16.74 -9.32 -12.45
CA GLU A 218 -17.57 -9.95 -11.44
C GLU A 218 -18.85 -9.17 -11.12
N SER A 219 -18.91 -7.88 -11.50
CA SER A 219 -20.03 -7.00 -11.14
C SER A 219 -20.21 -5.85 -12.12
N ASP A 220 -21.41 -5.26 -12.14
CA ASP A 220 -21.65 -3.90 -12.59
C ASP A 220 -21.72 -2.97 -11.39
N ALA A 221 -21.13 -1.77 -11.50
CA ALA A 221 -21.13 -0.79 -10.42
C ALA A 221 -22.21 0.27 -10.65
N ILE A 222 -23.11 0.44 -9.68
CA ILE A 222 -24.18 1.43 -9.69
C ILE A 222 -23.75 2.59 -8.77
N ARG A 223 -23.59 3.76 -9.34
CA ARG A 223 -23.25 4.97 -8.57
C ARG A 223 -24.41 5.35 -7.64
N LEU A 224 -24.06 5.79 -6.43
CA LEU A 224 -25.03 6.39 -5.52
C LEU A 224 -25.53 7.73 -6.05
N GLU A 225 -26.76 8.07 -5.73
CA GLU A 225 -27.37 9.34 -6.08
C GLU A 225 -26.67 10.53 -5.39
N PRO A 226 -26.71 11.73 -6.01
CA PRO A 226 -26.21 12.94 -5.36
C PRO A 226 -26.77 13.12 -3.95
N GLY A 227 -25.91 13.45 -3.01
CA GLY A 227 -26.25 13.57 -1.59
C GLY A 227 -26.15 12.27 -0.78
N LEU A 228 -26.01 11.11 -1.42
CA LEU A 228 -25.76 9.83 -0.76
C LEU A 228 -24.29 9.38 -0.88
N GLU A 229 -23.47 10.11 -1.64
CA GLU A 229 -22.10 9.75 -1.86
C GLU A 229 -21.30 9.74 -0.54
N ILE A 230 -20.58 8.67 -0.33
CA ILE A 230 -19.60 8.51 0.75
C ILE A 230 -18.27 8.21 0.10
N VAL A 231 -17.22 8.84 0.60
CA VAL A 231 -15.84 8.48 0.27
C VAL A 231 -15.15 7.87 1.48
N ARG A 232 -14.21 6.99 1.21
CA ARG A 232 -13.25 6.48 2.19
C ARG A 232 -11.86 6.60 1.60
N ASP A 233 -10.91 6.97 2.41
CA ASP A 233 -9.52 7.11 2.01
C ASP A 233 -8.74 5.81 2.12
N VAL A 234 -7.52 5.84 1.61
CA VAL A 234 -6.39 5.04 2.05
C VAL A 234 -5.41 5.99 2.73
N GLY A 235 -5.18 5.77 4.01
CA GLY A 235 -4.18 6.49 4.78
C GLY A 235 -2.89 5.68 4.86
N LEU A 236 -1.76 6.37 4.95
CA LEU A 236 -0.44 5.81 5.22
C LEU A 236 0.07 6.30 6.58
N ALA A 237 0.88 5.50 7.24
CA ALA A 237 1.66 5.91 8.39
C ALA A 237 2.99 5.16 8.41
N LEU A 238 4.08 5.84 8.73
CA LEU A 238 5.34 5.19 9.09
C LEU A 238 5.27 4.72 10.55
N THR A 239 5.96 3.64 10.84
CA THR A 239 6.32 3.35 12.23
C THR A 239 7.53 4.20 12.63
N VAL A 240 7.78 4.33 13.93
CA VAL A 240 9.00 4.98 14.45
C VAL A 240 10.27 4.26 13.95
N ALA A 241 10.20 2.94 13.72
CA ALA A 241 11.27 2.17 13.11
C ALA A 241 11.36 2.48 11.59
N GLY A 242 10.23 2.50 10.90
CA GLY A 242 10.11 2.82 9.48
C GLY A 242 10.59 4.23 9.15
N GLU A 243 10.33 5.21 10.01
CA GLU A 243 10.86 6.59 9.84
C GLU A 243 12.39 6.61 9.82
N ARG A 244 13.04 5.74 10.59
CA ARG A 244 14.51 5.61 10.64
C ARG A 244 15.06 4.74 9.49
N ASN A 245 14.20 4.06 8.75
CA ASN A 245 14.56 3.23 7.60
C ASN A 245 14.47 4.08 6.32
N PRO A 246 15.61 4.46 5.68
CA PRO A 246 15.59 5.30 4.48
C PRO A 246 14.80 4.67 3.33
N VAL A 247 14.78 3.34 3.23
CA VAL A 247 14.06 2.62 2.16
C VAL A 247 12.55 2.67 2.41
N ALA A 248 12.11 2.53 3.66
CA ALA A 248 10.70 2.68 4.01
C ALA A 248 10.19 4.10 3.74
N ASN A 249 11.00 5.12 4.06
CA ASN A 249 10.70 6.52 3.70
C ASN A 249 10.59 6.73 2.19
N LEU A 250 11.49 6.13 1.41
CA LEU A 250 11.41 6.21 -0.06
C LEU A 250 10.14 5.52 -0.58
N PHE A 251 9.77 4.36 -0.03
CA PHE A 251 8.54 3.66 -0.41
C PHE A 251 7.29 4.46 -0.02
N TYR A 252 7.24 5.00 1.20
CA TYR A 252 6.16 5.87 1.66
C TYR A 252 5.95 7.07 0.72
N ASN A 253 7.04 7.74 0.31
CA ASN A 253 6.98 8.85 -0.63
C ASN A 253 6.65 8.40 -2.06
N PHE A 254 7.08 7.20 -2.48
CA PHE A 254 6.72 6.62 -3.78
C PHE A 254 5.21 6.39 -3.88
N VAL A 255 4.58 5.81 -2.86
CA VAL A 255 3.12 5.61 -2.86
C VAL A 255 2.39 6.94 -3.01
N ARG A 256 2.88 8.03 -2.42
CA ARG A 256 2.30 9.38 -2.48
C ARG A 256 2.62 10.16 -3.77
N SER A 257 3.46 9.62 -4.63
CA SER A 257 3.89 10.26 -5.87
C SER A 257 2.84 10.19 -6.97
N SER A 258 3.07 10.92 -8.08
CA SER A 258 2.25 10.81 -9.29
C SER A 258 2.21 9.39 -9.88
N GLU A 259 3.27 8.62 -9.69
CA GLU A 259 3.33 7.23 -10.13
C GLU A 259 2.51 6.33 -9.22
N GLY A 260 2.60 6.49 -7.91
CA GLY A 260 1.72 5.83 -6.94
C GLY A 260 0.25 6.13 -7.25
N LEU A 261 -0.08 7.40 -7.53
CA LEU A 261 -1.42 7.78 -7.98
C LEU A 261 -1.85 7.05 -9.26
N ALA A 262 -0.96 6.96 -10.26
CA ALA A 262 -1.26 6.26 -11.51
C ALA A 262 -1.54 4.77 -11.26
N ILE A 263 -0.81 4.14 -10.34
CA ILE A 263 -1.05 2.77 -9.92
C ILE A 263 -2.42 2.67 -9.23
N PHE A 264 -2.67 3.46 -8.21
CA PHE A 264 -3.94 3.42 -7.46
C PHE A 264 -5.16 3.71 -8.34
N LYS A 265 -5.04 4.60 -9.35
CA LYS A 265 -6.13 4.86 -10.32
C LYS A 265 -6.55 3.62 -11.10
N ARG A 266 -5.62 2.72 -11.47
CA ARG A 266 -5.95 1.46 -12.15
C ARG A 266 -6.85 0.55 -11.29
N TRP A 267 -6.77 0.72 -9.97
CA TRP A 267 -7.54 -0.02 -8.97
C TRP A 267 -8.77 0.76 -8.47
N GLY A 268 -9.22 1.79 -9.21
CA GLY A 268 -10.45 2.53 -8.88
C GLY A 268 -10.32 3.59 -7.79
N TRP A 269 -9.10 4.01 -7.46
CA TRP A 269 -8.85 5.09 -6.52
C TRP A 269 -8.64 6.43 -7.23
N CYS A 270 -8.84 7.55 -6.54
CA CYS A 270 -8.73 8.89 -7.09
C CYS A 270 -8.21 9.89 -6.03
N LEU A 271 -7.66 11.02 -6.49
CA LEU A 271 -7.43 12.18 -5.61
C LEU A 271 -8.73 12.91 -5.33
N ARG A 272 -9.58 12.97 -6.35
CA ARG A 272 -10.92 13.56 -6.30
C ARG A 272 -11.83 12.72 -7.17
N CYS A 273 -12.82 12.09 -6.57
CA CYS A 273 -13.72 11.17 -7.28
C CYS A 273 -14.95 11.87 -7.88
N PHE A 274 -15.25 13.11 -7.43
CA PHE A 274 -16.34 13.91 -7.96
C PHE A 274 -15.77 15.20 -8.56
N PRO A 275 -16.28 15.68 -9.69
CA PRO A 275 -15.92 17.01 -10.18
C PRO A 275 -16.36 18.06 -9.14
N PRO A 276 -15.70 19.24 -9.06
CA PRO A 276 -16.19 20.33 -8.24
C PRO A 276 -17.59 20.71 -8.70
N GLU A 277 -18.50 20.95 -7.74
CA GLU A 277 -19.81 21.53 -8.07
C GLU A 277 -19.59 22.88 -8.77
N GLY A 278 -20.08 23.03 -10.00
CA GLY A 278 -20.00 24.26 -10.77
C GLY A 278 -18.82 24.43 -11.74
N GLY A 279 -17.97 23.41 -11.93
CA GLY A 279 -16.97 23.38 -12.99
C GLY A 279 -17.61 22.85 -14.28
N GLY A 280 -18.15 23.74 -15.13
CA GLY A 280 -18.32 23.44 -16.54
C GLY A 280 -16.96 23.15 -17.17
N GLU A 281 -16.92 22.26 -18.15
CA GLU A 281 -15.76 21.82 -18.96
C GLU A 281 -14.87 22.99 -19.38
#